data_b1505ebb9caad07c522715230bc5caab
#
_entry.id   b1505ebb9caad07c522715230bc5caab
#
_cell.length_a   1.000
_cell.length_b   1.000
_cell.length_c   1.000
_cell.angle_alpha   90.00
_cell.angle_beta   90.00
_cell.angle_gamma   90.00
#
_symmetry.space_group_name_H-M   'P 1'
#
loop_
_entity.id
_entity.type
_entity.pdbx_description
1 polymer ?
#
loop_
_entity_poly.entity_id
_entity_poly.type
_entity_poly.pdbx_seq_one_letter_code
_entity_poly.pdbx_strand_id
1 'polypeptide(L)'
;NDGMKERFNAEEMELFANGSDPHHYPNVDWQKLAMNTFAPEQRHTLTVTGGSEKVKAYTSFSYYDQQSIYKNNTNNLQRYNYRTNLIADFKEVGVKVTSGIEGYLTKSREPLSTTGGDYGSVWSHIQNKLPWENAYNQYGQLNNIPDNPLAEISPEAGYSKGEIATVKANMGLEWTVPWVAGLRLKALGNYRLTADRQKDWKKSPVMYDWDGNPNTPSKPSLEKNYWNI
;
A
#
# COMPACT_ATOMS: atom_id res chain seq x y z
N ASN A 1 -21.31 40.01 -7.84
CA ASN A 1 -21.02 39.21 -9.05
C ASN A 1 -19.66 39.63 -9.56
N ASP A 2 -18.65 38.99 -9.05
CA ASP A 2 -17.27 39.19 -9.43
C ASP A 2 -17.06 38.62 -10.82
N GLY A 3 -17.00 39.41 -11.83
CA GLY A 3 -16.81 39.18 -13.27
C GLY A 3 -15.94 37.97 -13.72
N MET A 4 -16.12 36.82 -13.09
CA MET A 4 -15.58 35.58 -13.62
C MET A 4 -16.31 35.26 -14.91
N LYS A 5 -15.58 35.29 -16.01
CA LYS A 5 -16.09 34.78 -17.28
C LYS A 5 -16.40 33.29 -17.11
N GLU A 6 -17.59 32.90 -17.55
CA GLU A 6 -17.94 31.50 -17.69
C GLU A 6 -16.88 30.82 -18.56
N ARG A 7 -16.37 29.68 -18.09
CA ARG A 7 -15.34 28.91 -18.80
C ARG A 7 -15.91 28.19 -20.01
N PHE A 8 -17.16 27.76 -19.90
CA PHE A 8 -17.89 27.05 -20.95
C PHE A 8 -19.24 27.72 -21.16
N ASN A 9 -19.68 27.82 -22.40
CA ASN A 9 -21.02 28.33 -22.75
C ASN A 9 -22.09 27.23 -22.59
N ALA A 10 -23.39 27.58 -22.77
CA ALA A 10 -24.49 26.66 -22.57
C ALA A 10 -24.49 25.47 -23.54
N GLU A 11 -24.05 25.68 -24.80
CA GLU A 11 -23.95 24.61 -25.81
C GLU A 11 -22.84 23.60 -25.41
N GLU A 12 -21.68 24.10 -24.99
CA GLU A 12 -20.57 23.29 -24.51
C GLU A 12 -20.97 22.47 -23.27
N MET A 13 -21.72 23.07 -22.34
CA MET A 13 -22.23 22.36 -21.15
C MET A 13 -23.21 21.25 -21.53
N GLU A 14 -24.02 21.42 -22.57
CA GLU A 14 -24.89 20.38 -23.10
C GLU A 14 -24.06 19.24 -23.74
N LEU A 15 -22.99 19.53 -24.48
CA LEU A 15 -22.09 18.54 -25.06
C LEU A 15 -21.40 17.70 -23.98
N PHE A 16 -20.93 18.32 -22.88
CA PHE A 16 -20.40 17.61 -21.71
C PHE A 16 -21.44 16.69 -21.06
N ALA A 17 -22.71 17.15 -20.97
CA ALA A 17 -23.78 16.42 -20.30
C ALA A 17 -24.30 15.23 -21.10
N ASN A 18 -24.49 15.42 -22.42
CA ASN A 18 -25.07 14.40 -23.30
C ASN A 18 -24.06 13.39 -23.87
N GLY A 19 -22.74 13.69 -23.76
CA GLY A 19 -21.66 12.82 -24.20
C GLY A 19 -21.63 12.57 -25.71
N SER A 20 -22.21 13.47 -26.53
CA SER A 20 -22.25 13.32 -27.99
C SER A 20 -20.87 13.49 -28.64
N ASP A 21 -19.97 14.21 -27.99
CA ASP A 21 -18.58 14.36 -28.41
C ASP A 21 -17.63 14.16 -27.22
N PRO A 22 -17.39 12.90 -26.82
CA PRO A 22 -16.63 12.60 -25.61
C PRO A 22 -15.12 12.89 -25.73
N HIS A 23 -14.64 13.19 -26.93
CA HIS A 23 -13.23 13.53 -27.14
C HIS A 23 -12.94 15.01 -26.98
N HIS A 24 -13.84 15.89 -27.40
CA HIS A 24 -13.69 17.33 -27.24
C HIS A 24 -14.36 17.84 -25.98
N TYR A 25 -15.47 17.20 -25.57
CA TYR A 25 -16.25 17.54 -24.38
C TYR A 25 -16.37 16.33 -23.44
N PRO A 26 -15.24 15.84 -22.88
CA PRO A 26 -15.24 14.66 -22.02
C PRO A 26 -15.90 14.96 -20.67
N ASN A 27 -16.59 13.96 -20.14
CA ASN A 27 -17.13 13.97 -18.77
C ASN A 27 -16.57 12.75 -18.03
N VAL A 28 -15.33 12.87 -17.60
CA VAL A 28 -14.53 11.76 -17.08
C VAL A 28 -14.76 11.59 -15.59
N ASP A 29 -15.19 10.40 -15.21
CA ASP A 29 -15.17 9.95 -13.81
C ASP A 29 -13.80 9.28 -13.51
N TRP A 30 -12.87 10.09 -13.05
CA TRP A 30 -11.51 9.66 -12.75
C TRP A 30 -11.42 8.60 -11.66
N GLN A 31 -12.31 8.65 -10.66
CA GLN A 31 -12.36 7.62 -9.62
C GLN A 31 -12.79 6.28 -10.23
N LYS A 32 -13.84 6.26 -11.02
CA LYS A 32 -14.31 5.05 -11.69
C LYS A 32 -13.28 4.48 -12.66
N LEU A 33 -12.50 5.33 -13.32
CA LEU A 33 -11.42 4.88 -14.22
C LEU A 33 -10.25 4.28 -13.46
N ALA A 34 -9.82 4.91 -12.37
CA ALA A 34 -8.57 4.56 -11.67
C ALA A 34 -8.76 3.56 -10.53
N MET A 35 -9.97 3.47 -9.94
CA MET A 35 -10.20 2.72 -8.72
C MET A 35 -11.07 1.49 -8.94
N ASN A 36 -10.86 0.48 -8.12
CA ASN A 36 -11.74 -0.66 -7.98
C ASN A 36 -12.94 -0.29 -7.10
N THR A 37 -14.09 -0.85 -7.40
CA THR A 37 -15.30 -0.67 -6.56
C THR A 37 -15.10 -1.32 -5.19
N PHE A 38 -14.32 -2.38 -5.10
CA PHE A 38 -14.00 -3.11 -3.88
C PHE A 38 -12.50 -3.37 -3.81
N ALA A 39 -11.93 -3.21 -2.62
CA ALA A 39 -10.58 -3.63 -2.26
C ALA A 39 -10.69 -4.72 -1.19
N PRO A 40 -10.75 -6.01 -1.55
CA PRO A 40 -10.93 -7.08 -0.59
C PRO A 40 -9.77 -7.16 0.40
N GLU A 41 -10.12 -7.44 1.65
CA GLU A 41 -9.17 -7.76 2.70
C GLU A 41 -9.50 -9.13 3.28
N GLN A 42 -8.48 -9.89 3.63
CA GLN A 42 -8.65 -11.15 4.32
C GLN A 42 -7.65 -11.31 5.46
N ARG A 43 -8.11 -11.93 6.53
CA ARG A 43 -7.27 -12.27 7.69
C ARG A 43 -7.57 -13.68 8.14
N HIS A 44 -6.53 -14.47 8.25
CA HIS A 44 -6.59 -15.82 8.80
C HIS A 44 -5.72 -15.88 10.04
N THR A 45 -6.25 -16.44 11.11
CA THR A 45 -5.50 -16.61 12.37
C THR A 45 -5.69 -18.03 12.91
N LEU A 46 -4.58 -18.69 13.17
CA LEU A 46 -4.53 -19.96 13.85
C LEU A 46 -3.87 -19.75 15.21
N THR A 47 -4.54 -20.22 16.26
CA THR A 47 -4.02 -20.15 17.63
C THR A 47 -4.08 -21.53 18.26
N VAL A 48 -2.98 -21.92 18.87
CA VAL A 48 -2.86 -23.16 19.63
C VAL A 48 -2.44 -22.82 21.05
N THR A 49 -3.16 -23.32 22.02
CA THR A 49 -2.83 -23.22 23.43
C THR A 49 -2.79 -24.59 24.04
N GLY A 50 -1.87 -24.79 24.95
CA GLY A 50 -1.77 -26.06 25.66
C GLY A 50 -0.86 -25.94 26.87
N GLY A 51 -0.90 -26.96 27.73
CA GLY A 51 0.01 -26.96 28.85
C GLY A 51 -0.41 -27.91 29.97
N SER A 52 0.35 -27.87 31.04
CA SER A 52 0.15 -28.54 32.28
C SER A 52 0.16 -27.53 33.43
N GLU A 53 0.10 -28.01 34.67
CA GLU A 53 0.28 -27.15 35.84
C GLU A 53 1.64 -26.44 35.88
N LYS A 54 2.69 -27.11 35.34
CA LYS A 54 4.07 -26.59 35.35
C LYS A 54 4.42 -25.78 34.11
N VAL A 55 3.84 -26.11 32.96
CA VAL A 55 4.20 -25.49 31.69
C VAL A 55 2.96 -25.10 30.94
N LYS A 56 2.92 -23.85 30.45
CA LYS A 56 1.85 -23.31 29.60
C LYS A 56 2.47 -22.74 28.34
N ALA A 57 1.89 -23.08 27.20
CA ALA A 57 2.32 -22.61 25.89
C ALA A 57 1.15 -21.98 25.13
N TYR A 58 1.45 -20.92 24.43
CA TYR A 58 0.57 -20.24 23.49
C TYR A 58 1.33 -20.00 22.20
N THR A 59 0.76 -20.39 21.08
CA THR A 59 1.32 -20.09 19.77
C THR A 59 0.22 -19.57 18.86
N SER A 60 0.51 -18.50 18.13
CA SER A 60 -0.40 -17.91 17.15
C SER A 60 0.34 -17.58 15.87
N PHE A 61 -0.29 -17.89 14.76
CA PHE A 61 0.12 -17.47 13.42
C PHE A 61 -1.03 -16.72 12.77
N SER A 62 -0.77 -15.58 12.12
CA SER A 62 -1.77 -14.88 11.33
C SER A 62 -1.22 -14.42 10.00
N TYR A 63 -2.05 -14.52 8.99
CA TYR A 63 -1.86 -13.98 7.64
C TYR A 63 -2.90 -12.90 7.39
N TYR A 64 -2.45 -11.78 6.86
CA TYR A 64 -3.29 -10.68 6.40
C TYR A 64 -2.90 -10.33 4.96
N ASP A 65 -3.90 -10.14 4.12
CA ASP A 65 -3.75 -9.75 2.72
C ASP A 65 -4.77 -8.67 2.39
N GLN A 66 -4.28 -7.57 1.84
CA GLN A 66 -5.06 -6.42 1.39
C GLN A 66 -4.81 -6.21 -0.09
N GLN A 67 -5.87 -6.27 -0.87
CA GLN A 67 -5.83 -6.06 -2.30
C GLN A 67 -5.83 -4.58 -2.65
N SER A 68 -5.44 -4.29 -3.88
CA SER A 68 -5.35 -2.93 -4.40
C SER A 68 -6.70 -2.23 -4.48
N ILE A 69 -6.78 -1.00 -3.98
CA ILE A 69 -7.88 -0.09 -4.28
C ILE A 69 -7.76 0.48 -5.70
N TYR A 70 -6.56 0.56 -6.26
CA TYR A 70 -6.35 0.99 -7.64
C TYR A 70 -6.50 -0.18 -8.60
N LYS A 71 -6.95 0.09 -9.80
CA LYS A 71 -6.95 -0.89 -10.89
C LYS A 71 -5.54 -1.39 -11.18
N ASN A 72 -5.43 -2.50 -11.90
CA ASN A 72 -4.17 -3.15 -12.25
C ASN A 72 -3.35 -3.69 -11.06
N ASN A 73 -3.95 -3.80 -9.88
CA ASN A 73 -3.34 -4.39 -8.68
C ASN A 73 -1.95 -3.79 -8.34
N THR A 74 -1.84 -2.48 -8.45
CA THR A 74 -0.57 -1.75 -8.31
C THR A 74 -0.20 -1.43 -6.86
N ASN A 75 -1.15 -1.60 -5.94
CA ASN A 75 -0.97 -1.33 -4.52
C ASN A 75 -1.54 -2.51 -3.72
N ASN A 76 -0.71 -3.19 -2.96
CA ASN A 76 -1.15 -4.29 -2.10
C ASN A 76 -0.24 -4.44 -0.87
N LEU A 77 -0.78 -5.09 0.16
CA LEU A 77 -0.05 -5.36 1.39
C LEU A 77 -0.34 -6.77 1.87
N GLN A 78 0.73 -7.50 2.18
CA GLN A 78 0.67 -8.80 2.81
C GLN A 78 1.44 -8.77 4.13
N ARG A 79 0.87 -9.36 5.18
CA ARG A 79 1.54 -9.42 6.47
C ARG A 79 1.37 -10.79 7.11
N TYR A 80 2.49 -11.35 7.50
CA TYR A 80 2.61 -12.59 8.26
C TYR A 80 3.02 -12.25 9.69
N ASN A 81 2.31 -12.76 10.68
CA ASN A 81 2.68 -12.57 12.08
C ASN A 81 2.81 -13.95 12.73
N TYR A 82 3.78 -14.05 13.61
CA TYR A 82 4.02 -15.22 14.45
C TYR A 82 4.24 -14.77 15.87
N ARG A 83 3.68 -15.50 16.84
CA ARG A 83 3.91 -15.28 18.25
C ARG A 83 3.89 -16.60 18.98
N THR A 84 4.87 -16.83 19.84
CA THR A 84 4.89 -17.92 20.80
C THR A 84 5.25 -17.37 22.17
N ASN A 85 4.50 -17.78 23.19
CA ASN A 85 4.79 -17.51 24.59
C ASN A 85 4.84 -18.83 25.34
N LEU A 86 5.84 -18.97 26.20
CA LEU A 86 6.04 -20.10 27.10
C LEU A 86 6.16 -19.59 28.53
N ILE A 87 5.46 -20.23 29.43
CA ILE A 87 5.57 -20.02 30.89
C ILE A 87 5.86 -21.38 31.51
N ALA A 88 6.96 -21.48 32.23
CA ALA A 88 7.33 -22.64 33.02
C ALA A 88 7.45 -22.21 34.48
N ASP A 89 6.69 -22.87 35.38
CA ASP A 89 6.60 -22.55 36.81
C ASP A 89 6.93 -23.80 37.62
N PHE A 90 8.15 -23.85 38.13
CA PHE A 90 8.69 -24.93 38.95
C PHE A 90 8.62 -24.52 40.42
N LYS A 91 7.44 -24.63 41.01
CA LYS A 91 7.15 -24.20 42.39
C LYS A 91 8.04 -24.90 43.44
N GLU A 92 8.45 -26.13 43.14
CA GLU A 92 9.28 -26.93 44.05
C GLU A 92 10.66 -26.31 44.30
N VAL A 93 11.20 -25.60 43.28
CA VAL A 93 12.51 -24.92 43.36
C VAL A 93 12.35 -23.40 43.36
N GLY A 94 11.12 -22.91 43.39
CA GLY A 94 10.81 -21.46 43.38
C GLY A 94 11.17 -20.73 42.09
N VAL A 95 11.31 -21.42 40.96
CA VAL A 95 11.76 -20.87 39.68
C VAL A 95 10.59 -20.74 38.71
N LYS A 96 10.41 -19.53 38.16
CA LYS A 96 9.47 -19.27 37.08
C LYS A 96 10.23 -18.68 35.89
N VAL A 97 10.07 -19.31 34.73
CA VAL A 97 10.63 -18.83 33.45
C VAL A 97 9.50 -18.39 32.54
N THR A 98 9.66 -17.24 31.94
CA THR A 98 8.79 -16.75 30.88
C THR A 98 9.61 -16.52 29.63
N SER A 99 9.15 -16.97 28.48
CA SER A 99 9.79 -16.74 27.21
C SER A 99 8.75 -16.36 26.16
N GLY A 100 9.06 -15.41 25.33
CA GLY A 100 8.23 -15.01 24.22
C GLY A 100 9.07 -14.73 22.98
N ILE A 101 8.60 -15.22 21.85
CA ILE A 101 9.15 -14.88 20.54
C ILE A 101 7.97 -14.39 19.71
N GLU A 102 8.11 -13.21 19.13
CA GLU A 102 7.16 -12.69 18.18
C GLU A 102 7.87 -12.14 16.95
N GLY A 103 7.26 -12.28 15.82
CA GLY A 103 7.79 -11.73 14.58
C GLY A 103 6.71 -11.37 13.60
N TYR A 104 7.06 -10.48 12.69
CA TYR A 104 6.22 -10.19 11.54
C TYR A 104 7.07 -9.94 10.30
N LEU A 105 6.50 -10.30 9.16
CA LEU A 105 7.00 -9.99 7.84
C LEU A 105 5.88 -9.23 7.10
N THR A 106 6.15 -7.98 6.73
CA THR A 106 5.26 -7.17 5.92
C THR A 106 5.88 -7.02 4.53
N LYS A 107 5.09 -7.31 3.50
CA LYS A 107 5.44 -7.06 2.10
C LYS A 107 4.43 -6.06 1.56
N SER A 108 4.91 -4.98 0.98
CA SER A 108 4.10 -3.96 0.31
C SER A 108 4.53 -3.79 -1.13
N ARG A 109 3.58 -3.39 -1.94
CA ARG A 109 3.83 -2.89 -3.29
C ARG A 109 3.00 -1.64 -3.49
N GLU A 110 3.61 -0.61 -4.07
CA GLU A 110 3.00 0.67 -4.35
C GLU A 110 3.37 1.13 -5.76
N PRO A 111 2.51 1.89 -6.44
CA PRO A 111 2.87 2.49 -7.71
C PRO A 111 3.99 3.52 -7.50
N LEU A 112 4.92 3.55 -8.43
CA LEU A 112 6.02 4.50 -8.42
C LEU A 112 6.29 4.95 -9.86
N SER A 113 5.79 6.12 -10.21
CA SER A 113 5.97 6.71 -11.52
C SER A 113 7.10 7.74 -11.53
N THR A 114 7.74 7.95 -12.67
CA THR A 114 8.69 9.05 -12.88
C THR A 114 8.00 10.40 -13.00
N THR A 115 6.69 10.42 -13.22
CA THR A 115 5.88 11.64 -13.27
C THR A 115 5.56 12.25 -11.90
N GLY A 116 6.16 11.70 -10.84
CA GLY A 116 6.11 12.29 -9.50
C GLY A 116 5.30 11.52 -8.47
N GLY A 117 4.84 10.31 -8.81
CA GLY A 117 3.93 9.59 -7.94
C GLY A 117 4.61 8.67 -6.93
N ASP A 118 4.47 8.97 -5.68
CA ASP A 118 4.35 7.98 -4.62
C ASP A 118 2.86 7.63 -4.42
N TYR A 119 2.58 6.68 -3.55
CA TYR A 119 1.20 6.26 -3.25
C TYR A 119 0.26 7.43 -2.89
N GLY A 120 0.76 8.40 -2.13
CA GLY A 120 -0.01 9.58 -1.72
C GLY A 120 -0.32 10.51 -2.89
N SER A 121 0.57 10.62 -3.87
CA SER A 121 0.35 11.46 -5.03
C SER A 121 -0.67 10.86 -6.01
N VAL A 122 -0.69 9.55 -6.23
CA VAL A 122 -1.73 8.91 -7.08
C VAL A 122 -3.13 9.26 -6.59
N TRP A 123 -3.37 9.15 -5.27
CA TRP A 123 -4.65 9.54 -4.69
C TRP A 123 -4.97 11.01 -4.90
N SER A 124 -3.99 11.87 -4.63
CA SER A 124 -4.10 13.31 -4.83
C SER A 124 -4.41 13.65 -6.29
N HIS A 125 -3.73 13.01 -7.23
CA HIS A 125 -3.96 13.22 -8.65
C HIS A 125 -5.37 12.80 -9.07
N ILE A 126 -5.88 11.67 -8.61
CA ILE A 126 -7.25 11.25 -8.88
C ILE A 126 -8.26 12.29 -8.36
N GLN A 127 -8.04 12.84 -7.15
CA GLN A 127 -8.95 13.81 -6.54
C GLN A 127 -8.93 15.18 -7.22
N ASN A 128 -7.76 15.57 -7.75
CA ASN A 128 -7.57 16.88 -8.36
C ASN A 128 -7.88 16.92 -9.86
N LYS A 129 -8.09 15.77 -10.50
CA LYS A 129 -8.46 15.70 -11.90
C LYS A 129 -9.86 16.26 -12.14
N LEU A 130 -9.98 16.98 -13.22
CA LEU A 130 -11.23 17.64 -13.60
C LEU A 130 -11.97 16.81 -14.66
N PRO A 131 -13.30 16.77 -14.63
CA PRO A 131 -14.09 15.94 -15.55
C PRO A 131 -13.85 16.22 -17.03
N TRP A 132 -13.46 17.44 -17.37
CA TRP A 132 -13.17 17.85 -18.76
C TRP A 132 -11.72 17.54 -19.23
N GLU A 133 -10.89 16.94 -18.38
CA GLU A 133 -9.59 16.44 -18.78
C GLU A 133 -9.74 15.05 -19.39
N ASN A 134 -9.31 14.86 -20.62
CA ASN A 134 -9.50 13.59 -21.32
C ASN A 134 -8.43 12.58 -20.94
N ALA A 135 -8.85 11.45 -20.39
CA ALA A 135 -7.93 10.38 -19.98
C ALA A 135 -7.27 9.66 -21.16
N TYR A 136 -8.03 9.49 -22.24
CA TYR A 136 -7.63 8.76 -23.44
C TYR A 136 -7.94 9.59 -24.68
N ASN A 137 -7.11 9.46 -25.71
CA ASN A 137 -7.40 9.98 -27.03
C ASN A 137 -8.41 9.07 -27.78
N GLN A 138 -8.81 9.48 -28.98
CA GLN A 138 -9.72 8.71 -29.83
C GLN A 138 -9.21 7.31 -30.21
N TYR A 139 -7.92 7.05 -30.08
CA TYR A 139 -7.27 5.77 -30.37
C TYR A 139 -7.18 4.88 -29.13
N GLY A 140 -7.75 5.28 -27.99
CA GLY A 140 -7.69 4.56 -26.73
C GLY A 140 -6.31 4.61 -26.05
N GLN A 141 -5.45 5.53 -26.44
CA GLN A 141 -4.13 5.70 -25.86
C GLN A 141 -4.18 6.73 -24.73
N LEU A 142 -3.36 6.56 -23.71
CA LEU A 142 -3.28 7.50 -22.59
C LEU A 142 -2.83 8.88 -23.07
N ASN A 143 -3.63 9.91 -22.79
CA ASN A 143 -3.27 11.28 -23.09
C ASN A 143 -2.14 11.77 -22.19
N ASN A 144 -1.22 12.52 -22.79
CA ASN A 144 -0.16 13.24 -22.10
C ASN A 144 -0.73 14.49 -21.40
N ILE A 145 -1.34 14.27 -20.24
CA ILE A 145 -1.82 15.32 -19.36
C ILE A 145 -0.98 15.33 -18.08
N PRO A 146 -0.78 16.51 -17.46
CA PRO A 146 -0.05 16.58 -16.19
C PRO A 146 -0.65 15.63 -15.17
N ASP A 147 0.20 14.96 -14.39
CA ASP A 147 -0.21 14.10 -13.28
C ASP A 147 -1.32 13.09 -13.65
N ASN A 148 -1.17 12.40 -14.77
CA ASN A 148 -2.15 11.42 -15.21
C ASN A 148 -2.15 10.18 -14.29
N PRO A 149 -3.15 9.99 -13.41
CA PRO A 149 -3.16 8.90 -12.45
C PRO A 149 -3.28 7.52 -13.12
N LEU A 150 -3.85 7.44 -14.33
CA LEU A 150 -3.94 6.18 -15.06
C LEU A 150 -2.57 5.74 -15.60
N ALA A 151 -1.73 6.70 -15.95
CA ALA A 151 -0.35 6.42 -16.29
C ALA A 151 0.42 5.88 -15.08
N GLU A 152 0.23 6.46 -13.90
CA GLU A 152 0.91 6.06 -12.66
C GLU A 152 0.53 4.66 -12.19
N ILE A 153 -0.75 4.26 -12.33
CA ILE A 153 -1.21 2.92 -11.99
C ILE A 153 -1.15 1.93 -13.17
N SER A 154 -0.57 2.31 -14.29
CA SER A 154 -0.39 1.42 -15.43
C SER A 154 0.51 0.22 -15.06
N PRO A 155 0.26 -0.99 -15.60
CA PRO A 155 1.18 -2.11 -15.47
C PRO A 155 2.59 -1.83 -16.00
N GLU A 156 2.70 -0.87 -16.92
CA GLU A 156 3.97 -0.43 -17.51
C GLU A 156 4.70 0.60 -16.64
N ALA A 157 4.01 1.20 -15.65
CA ALA A 157 4.62 2.12 -14.71
C ALA A 157 5.59 1.41 -13.76
N GLY A 158 6.41 2.20 -13.09
CA GLY A 158 7.30 1.72 -12.04
C GLY A 158 6.55 1.24 -10.80
N TYR A 159 7.31 0.70 -9.86
CA TYR A 159 6.79 0.26 -8.56
C TYR A 159 7.83 0.45 -7.46
N SER A 160 7.35 0.66 -6.25
CA SER A 160 8.11 0.46 -5.01
C SER A 160 7.66 -0.84 -4.35
N LYS A 161 8.59 -1.69 -3.97
CA LYS A 161 8.36 -2.88 -3.15
C LYS A 161 9.10 -2.75 -1.85
N GLY A 162 8.36 -2.79 -0.74
CA GLY A 162 8.89 -2.81 0.62
C GLY A 162 8.79 -4.22 1.24
N GLU A 163 9.80 -4.59 2.00
CA GLU A 163 9.79 -5.79 2.84
C GLU A 163 10.38 -5.46 4.19
N ILE A 164 9.56 -5.51 5.24
CA ILE A 164 9.97 -5.27 6.62
C ILE A 164 9.80 -6.55 7.41
N ALA A 165 10.91 -7.08 7.91
CA ALA A 165 10.93 -8.25 8.81
C ALA A 165 11.37 -7.80 10.20
N THR A 166 10.60 -8.14 11.23
CA THR A 166 10.95 -7.89 12.62
C THR A 166 10.80 -9.16 13.43
N VAL A 167 11.81 -9.46 14.23
CA VAL A 167 11.77 -10.52 15.24
C VAL A 167 12.08 -9.89 16.60
N LYS A 168 11.30 -10.24 17.59
CA LYS A 168 11.51 -9.86 18.99
C LYS A 168 11.51 -11.10 19.84
N ALA A 169 12.44 -11.19 20.77
CA ALA A 169 12.48 -12.20 21.78
C ALA A 169 12.54 -11.56 23.16
N ASN A 170 11.82 -12.14 24.11
CA ASN A 170 11.89 -11.77 25.50
C ASN A 170 12.07 -12.99 26.36
N MET A 171 12.81 -12.86 27.45
CA MET A 171 13.01 -13.88 28.43
C MET A 171 12.98 -13.28 29.82
N GLY A 172 12.21 -13.89 30.70
CA GLY A 172 12.11 -13.52 32.11
C GLY A 172 12.43 -14.70 32.99
N LEU A 173 13.21 -14.48 34.02
CA LEU A 173 13.50 -15.41 35.10
C LEU A 173 13.07 -14.78 36.41
N GLU A 174 12.26 -15.47 37.19
CA GLU A 174 11.91 -15.10 38.54
C GLU A 174 12.27 -16.28 39.45
N TRP A 175 13.03 -15.98 40.53
CA TRP A 175 13.42 -16.98 41.49
C TRP A 175 13.06 -16.52 42.89
N THR A 176 12.16 -17.25 43.53
CA THR A 176 11.81 -17.10 44.94
C THR A 176 12.76 -17.98 45.73
N VAL A 177 13.69 -17.35 46.48
CA VAL A 177 14.75 -18.06 47.20
C VAL A 177 14.16 -18.85 48.37
N PRO A 178 14.22 -20.21 48.35
CA PRO A 178 13.48 -21.03 49.34
C PRO A 178 13.94 -20.83 50.78
N TRP A 179 15.22 -20.52 50.99
CA TRP A 179 15.83 -20.41 52.33
C TRP A 179 15.90 -18.99 52.87
N VAL A 180 15.42 -17.98 52.12
CA VAL A 180 15.33 -16.58 52.57
C VAL A 180 13.90 -16.10 52.41
N ALA A 181 13.18 -16.03 53.51
CA ALA A 181 11.78 -15.63 53.48
C ALA A 181 11.57 -14.26 52.86
N GLY A 182 10.72 -14.15 51.83
CA GLY A 182 10.39 -12.92 51.15
C GLY A 182 11.37 -12.48 50.06
N LEU A 183 12.52 -13.15 49.87
CA LEU A 183 13.46 -12.79 48.84
C LEU A 183 13.04 -13.35 47.47
N ARG A 184 12.85 -12.41 46.52
CA ARG A 184 12.55 -12.74 45.12
C ARG A 184 13.53 -11.99 44.19
N LEU A 185 14.18 -12.74 43.33
CA LEU A 185 15.08 -12.20 42.30
C LEU A 185 14.40 -12.27 40.96
N LYS A 186 14.53 -11.19 40.14
CA LYS A 186 13.98 -11.12 38.80
C LYS A 186 15.07 -10.67 37.82
N ALA A 187 15.15 -11.34 36.68
CA ALA A 187 15.95 -10.95 35.53
C ALA A 187 15.06 -10.91 34.28
N LEU A 188 15.22 -9.86 33.45
CA LEU A 188 14.48 -9.68 32.20
C LEU A 188 15.47 -9.38 31.09
N GLY A 189 15.32 -10.08 29.97
CA GLY A 189 16.07 -9.81 28.76
C GLY A 189 15.12 -9.61 27.57
N ASN A 190 15.44 -8.62 26.72
CA ASN A 190 14.69 -8.35 25.51
C ASN A 190 15.65 -8.16 24.34
N TYR A 191 15.31 -8.73 23.19
CA TYR A 191 16.05 -8.57 21.95
C TYR A 191 15.09 -8.22 20.81
N ARG A 192 15.52 -7.31 19.92
CA ARG A 192 14.79 -6.95 18.71
C ARG A 192 15.74 -6.87 17.53
N LEU A 193 15.36 -7.50 16.44
CA LEU A 193 16.01 -7.36 15.15
C LEU A 193 14.98 -6.91 14.13
N THR A 194 15.31 -5.89 13.36
CA THR A 194 14.50 -5.42 12.24
C THR A 194 15.38 -5.36 11.00
N ALA A 195 14.91 -5.95 9.92
CA ALA A 195 15.49 -5.83 8.59
C ALA A 195 14.46 -5.13 7.69
N ASP A 196 14.89 -4.10 7.00
CA ASP A 196 14.09 -3.34 6.05
C ASP A 196 14.77 -3.39 4.69
N ARG A 197 13.98 -3.71 3.67
CA ARG A 197 14.42 -3.76 2.27
C ARG A 197 13.43 -3.02 1.41
N GLN A 198 13.91 -2.12 0.58
CA GLN A 198 13.12 -1.43 -0.41
C GLN A 198 13.73 -1.61 -1.78
N LYS A 199 12.88 -1.81 -2.78
CA LYS A 199 13.25 -1.85 -4.18
C LYS A 199 12.34 -0.94 -4.97
N ASP A 200 12.93 0.09 -5.51
CA ASP A 200 12.25 1.05 -6.37
C ASP A 200 12.63 0.79 -7.83
N TRP A 201 11.62 0.74 -8.66
CA TRP A 201 11.74 0.67 -10.09
C TRP A 201 10.91 1.78 -10.70
N LYS A 202 11.57 2.85 -11.13
CA LYS A 202 10.91 4.00 -11.74
C LYS A 202 10.86 3.81 -13.25
N LYS A 203 9.66 3.89 -13.80
CA LYS A 203 9.41 3.83 -15.23
C LYS A 203 8.19 4.68 -15.54
N SER A 204 8.22 5.44 -16.62
CA SER A 204 7.05 6.12 -17.14
C SER A 204 6.41 5.29 -18.24
N PRO A 205 5.10 5.08 -18.19
CA PRO A 205 4.38 4.57 -19.35
C PRO A 205 4.38 5.57 -20.48
N VAL A 206 4.23 5.09 -21.70
CA VAL A 206 4.12 5.96 -22.87
C VAL A 206 2.77 6.66 -22.85
N MET A 207 2.79 7.98 -22.90
CA MET A 207 1.63 8.84 -23.09
C MET A 207 1.69 9.48 -24.47
N TYR A 208 0.56 9.97 -24.96
CA TYR A 208 0.44 10.46 -26.34
C TYR A 208 -0.08 11.88 -26.37
N ASP A 209 0.58 12.72 -27.16
CA ASP A 209 0.11 14.05 -27.49
C ASP A 209 -0.90 13.95 -28.64
N TRP A 210 -2.07 14.54 -28.45
CA TRP A 210 -3.12 14.61 -29.44
C TRP A 210 -3.76 16.01 -29.41
N ASP A 211 -3.92 16.60 -30.59
CA ASP A 211 -4.42 17.96 -30.80
C ASP A 211 -5.96 18.07 -30.81
N GLY A 212 -6.67 16.97 -30.59
CA GLY A 212 -8.14 16.92 -30.70
C GLY A 212 -8.65 16.70 -32.13
N ASN A 213 -7.80 16.75 -33.13
CA ASN A 213 -8.24 16.57 -34.52
C ASN A 213 -8.31 15.06 -34.87
N PRO A 214 -9.49 14.54 -35.27
CA PRO A 214 -9.64 13.13 -35.61
C PRO A 214 -8.83 12.68 -36.82
N ASN A 215 -8.36 13.61 -37.62
CA ASN A 215 -7.55 13.32 -38.80
C ASN A 215 -6.04 13.41 -38.54
N THR A 216 -5.64 13.86 -37.37
CA THR A 216 -4.21 13.97 -36.98
C THR A 216 -3.80 12.77 -36.16
N PRO A 217 -2.80 11.97 -36.56
CA PRO A 217 -2.29 10.88 -35.76
C PRO A 217 -1.74 11.40 -34.43
N SER A 218 -2.06 10.71 -33.34
CA SER A 218 -1.41 10.98 -32.06
C SER A 218 0.07 10.64 -32.13
N LYS A 219 0.88 11.39 -31.40
CA LYS A 219 2.34 11.16 -31.31
C LYS A 219 2.71 10.75 -29.90
N PRO A 220 3.61 9.74 -29.75
CA PRO A 220 4.17 9.46 -28.44
C PRO A 220 4.81 10.74 -27.88
N SER A 221 4.44 11.08 -26.66
CA SER A 221 5.13 12.14 -25.94
C SER A 221 6.57 11.69 -25.72
N LEU A 222 7.50 12.44 -26.28
CA LEU A 222 8.92 12.21 -26.05
C LEU A 222 9.21 12.64 -24.62
N GLU A 223 9.26 11.69 -23.70
CA GLU A 223 9.75 11.97 -22.36
C GLU A 223 11.13 12.61 -22.45
N LYS A 224 11.26 13.74 -21.79
CA LYS A 224 12.57 14.19 -21.36
C LYS A 224 13.08 13.17 -20.36
N ASN A 225 13.89 12.23 -20.84
CA ASN A 225 14.60 11.29 -19.97
C ASN A 225 15.50 12.10 -19.02
N TYR A 226 14.99 12.42 -17.85
CA TYR A 226 15.82 12.92 -16.75
C TYR A 226 16.59 11.74 -16.15
N TRP A 227 17.60 11.27 -16.87
CA TRP A 227 18.67 10.50 -16.25
C TRP A 227 19.53 11.48 -15.44
N ASN A 228 19.15 11.76 -14.24
CA ASN A 228 20.08 12.28 -13.25
C ASN A 228 20.77 11.06 -12.63
N ILE A 229 22.01 10.81 -13.10
CA ILE A 229 22.97 9.89 -12.48
C ILE A 229 23.46 10.51 -11.17
#